data_afabc1a450053c660ab4b5ccf908c02f
#
_entry.id   afabc1a450053c660ab4b5ccf908c02f
#
_cell.length_a   1.000
_cell.length_b   1.000
_cell.length_c   1.000
_cell.angle_alpha   90.00
_cell.angle_beta   90.00
_cell.angle_gamma   90.00
#
_symmetry.space_group_name_H-M   'P 1'
#
loop_
_entity.id
_entity.type
_entity.pdbx_description
1 polymer ?
#
loop_
_entity_poly.entity_id
_entity_poly.type
_entity_poly.pdbx_seq_one_letter_code
_entity_poly.pdbx_strand_id
1 'polypeptide(L)'
;MFLLAVGVMCLTACAQKKGGERGPRMGGGMSVNKDSDSTFVALKNETLKKFRQLTFEDAKTGKTMSYNLLVPEGAEAGHKLPLVLFMADASTVGKDVAAPLTQGYGALEFASDRDQKEHPAFVLVPQYTEWAVQDDWSTSDEVEMTIRLLQYVCKRV
;
A
#
# COMPACT_ATOMS: atom_id res chain seq x y z
N MET A 1 -54.22 56.39 12.41
CA MET A 1 -52.93 55.82 12.85
C MET A 1 -52.96 54.36 12.44
N PHE A 2 -52.40 54.08 11.25
CA PHE A 2 -52.38 52.73 10.65
C PHE A 2 -51.14 52.01 11.04
N LEU A 3 -51.28 50.87 11.72
CA LEU A 3 -50.18 49.95 12.02
C LEU A 3 -50.11 48.92 10.87
N LEU A 4 -49.06 48.98 10.09
CA LEU A 4 -48.71 47.95 9.10
C LEU A 4 -47.92 46.84 9.82
N ALA A 5 -48.52 45.68 9.92
CA ALA A 5 -47.81 44.46 10.38
C ALA A 5 -47.17 43.79 9.15
N VAL A 6 -45.83 43.85 9.08
CA VAL A 6 -45.04 43.13 8.06
C VAL A 6 -44.78 41.71 8.61
N GLY A 7 -45.48 40.75 8.06
CA GLY A 7 -45.21 39.33 8.37
C GLY A 7 -43.99 38.85 7.58
N VAL A 8 -42.92 38.51 8.30
CA VAL A 8 -41.76 37.81 7.72
C VAL A 8 -42.03 36.32 7.67
N MET A 9 -42.27 35.85 6.47
CA MET A 9 -42.45 34.41 6.21
C MET A 9 -41.08 33.78 6.05
N CYS A 10 -40.55 33.14 7.13
CA CYS A 10 -39.38 32.28 7.03
C CYS A 10 -39.73 31.00 6.28
N LEU A 11 -39.36 30.94 5.01
CA LEU A 11 -39.31 29.68 4.25
C LEU A 11 -38.07 28.93 4.66
N THR A 12 -38.21 28.01 5.61
CA THR A 12 -37.20 26.97 5.86
C THR A 12 -37.24 25.97 4.72
N ALA A 13 -36.40 26.18 3.73
CA ALA A 13 -36.11 25.19 2.72
C ALA A 13 -35.28 24.07 3.38
N CYS A 14 -35.93 23.01 3.81
CA CYS A 14 -35.26 21.75 4.10
C CYS A 14 -34.70 21.20 2.79
N ALA A 15 -33.43 21.45 2.54
CA ALA A 15 -32.71 20.75 1.50
C ALA A 15 -32.57 19.29 1.91
N GLN A 16 -33.51 18.47 1.48
CA GLN A 16 -33.35 17.02 1.49
C GLN A 16 -32.16 16.67 0.59
N LYS A 17 -31.04 16.29 1.23
CA LYS A 17 -29.90 15.70 0.54
C LYS A 17 -30.37 14.37 -0.06
N LYS A 18 -30.82 14.40 -1.32
CA LYS A 18 -31.03 13.16 -2.10
C LYS A 18 -29.72 12.42 -2.06
N GLY A 19 -29.74 11.23 -1.42
CA GLY A 19 -28.66 10.29 -1.52
C GLY A 19 -28.41 10.02 -2.99
N GLY A 20 -27.30 10.53 -3.51
CA GLY A 20 -26.90 10.24 -4.88
C GLY A 20 -26.70 8.74 -4.98
N GLU A 21 -27.51 8.09 -5.81
CA GLU A 21 -27.20 6.76 -6.30
C GLU A 21 -25.78 6.83 -6.84
N ARG A 22 -24.86 6.10 -6.20
CA ARG A 22 -23.52 5.92 -6.74
C ARG A 22 -23.70 5.22 -8.07
N GLY A 23 -23.52 5.95 -9.16
CA GLY A 23 -23.48 5.36 -10.49
C GLY A 23 -22.50 4.18 -10.50
N PRO A 24 -22.64 3.24 -11.44
CA PRO A 24 -21.79 2.07 -11.50
C PRO A 24 -20.35 2.57 -11.51
N ARG A 25 -19.56 2.11 -10.52
CA ARG A 25 -18.13 2.37 -10.47
C ARG A 25 -17.55 1.85 -11.79
N MET A 26 -17.22 2.73 -12.69
CA MET A 26 -16.42 2.47 -13.88
C MET A 26 -14.97 2.18 -13.43
N GLY A 27 -14.82 1.12 -12.69
CA GLY A 27 -13.57 0.64 -12.15
C GLY A 27 -13.47 -0.88 -12.30
N GLY A 28 -14.21 -1.43 -13.23
CA GLY A 28 -13.97 -2.78 -13.72
C GLY A 28 -12.73 -2.77 -14.60
N GLY A 29 -11.53 -2.56 -14.02
CA GLY A 29 -10.32 -3.01 -14.66
C GLY A 29 -10.53 -4.47 -14.98
N MET A 30 -10.38 -4.88 -16.27
CA MET A 30 -10.44 -6.27 -16.65
C MET A 30 -9.50 -7.02 -15.71
N SER A 31 -10.04 -7.95 -14.92
CA SER A 31 -9.23 -8.84 -14.10
C SER A 31 -8.37 -9.65 -15.05
N VAL A 32 -7.13 -9.19 -15.24
CA VAL A 32 -6.15 -9.95 -16.04
C VAL A 32 -5.80 -11.18 -15.22
N ASN A 33 -6.04 -12.35 -15.78
CA ASN A 33 -5.57 -13.59 -15.17
C ASN A 33 -4.04 -13.65 -15.29
N LYS A 34 -3.36 -13.18 -14.24
CA LYS A 34 -1.89 -13.12 -14.18
C LYS A 34 -1.24 -14.52 -14.20
N ASP A 35 -1.96 -15.55 -13.78
CA ASP A 35 -1.46 -16.91 -13.81
C ASP A 35 -1.39 -17.49 -15.24
N SER A 36 -2.02 -16.83 -16.22
CA SER A 36 -1.85 -17.15 -17.65
C SER A 36 -0.63 -16.47 -18.30
N ASP A 37 -0.01 -15.51 -17.62
CA ASP A 37 1.22 -14.87 -18.06
C ASP A 37 2.43 -15.70 -17.64
N SER A 38 3.00 -16.45 -18.59
CA SER A 38 4.15 -17.33 -18.33
C SER A 38 5.39 -16.57 -17.82
N THR A 39 5.59 -15.33 -18.26
CA THR A 39 6.71 -14.50 -17.80
C THR A 39 6.53 -14.12 -16.34
N PHE A 40 5.32 -13.69 -15.95
CA PHE A 40 5.01 -13.40 -14.56
C PHE A 40 5.14 -14.63 -13.66
N VAL A 41 4.63 -15.78 -14.12
CA VAL A 41 4.73 -17.04 -13.36
C VAL A 41 6.19 -17.46 -13.18
N ALA A 42 7.03 -17.33 -14.22
CA ALA A 42 8.45 -17.63 -14.12
C ALA A 42 9.14 -16.71 -13.10
N LEU A 43 8.92 -15.39 -13.19
CA LEU A 43 9.47 -14.41 -12.27
C LEU A 43 9.02 -14.66 -10.83
N LYS A 44 7.74 -14.94 -10.61
CA LYS A 44 7.19 -15.29 -9.30
C LYS A 44 7.88 -16.51 -8.71
N ASN A 45 8.05 -17.58 -9.48
CA ASN A 45 8.72 -18.80 -9.02
C ASN A 45 10.19 -18.59 -8.69
N GLU A 46 10.88 -17.71 -9.42
CA GLU A 46 12.26 -17.33 -9.18
C GLU A 46 12.41 -16.53 -7.87
N THR A 47 11.55 -15.54 -7.66
CA THR A 47 11.82 -14.45 -6.73
C THR A 47 11.12 -14.55 -5.38
N LEU A 48 9.91 -15.16 -5.30
CA LEU A 48 9.13 -15.18 -4.06
C LEU A 48 9.89 -15.72 -2.86
N LYS A 49 10.64 -16.79 -3.05
CA LYS A 49 11.43 -17.46 -1.99
C LYS A 49 12.61 -16.65 -1.48
N LYS A 50 13.01 -15.59 -2.20
CA LYS A 50 14.11 -14.71 -1.80
C LYS A 50 13.70 -13.72 -0.73
N PHE A 51 12.39 -13.44 -0.61
CA PHE A 51 11.87 -12.55 0.42
C PHE A 51 11.72 -13.26 1.77
N ARG A 52 12.20 -12.59 2.82
CA ARG A 52 11.95 -12.96 4.21
C ARG A 52 10.68 -12.28 4.67
N GLN A 53 9.76 -13.03 5.25
CA GLN A 53 8.55 -12.48 5.89
C GLN A 53 8.86 -12.17 7.35
N LEU A 54 8.69 -10.93 7.73
CA LEU A 54 9.08 -10.40 9.03
C LEU A 54 7.95 -9.56 9.62
N THR A 55 8.05 -9.26 10.92
CA THR A 55 7.10 -8.39 11.63
C THR A 55 7.87 -7.24 12.27
N PHE A 56 7.36 -6.04 12.10
CA PHE A 56 7.81 -4.83 12.77
C PHE A 56 6.87 -4.50 13.92
N GLU A 57 7.41 -4.29 15.10
CA GLU A 57 6.69 -3.78 16.26
C GLU A 57 6.93 -2.29 16.39
N ASP A 58 5.88 -1.50 16.19
CA ASP A 58 5.97 -0.05 16.26
C ASP A 58 5.89 0.44 17.71
N ALA A 59 7.02 0.81 18.29
CA ALA A 59 7.10 1.27 19.67
C ALA A 59 6.26 2.54 19.95
N LYS A 60 5.90 3.32 18.91
CA LYS A 60 5.08 4.53 19.07
C LYS A 60 3.61 4.21 19.29
N THR A 61 3.10 3.20 18.62
CA THR A 61 1.66 2.87 18.60
C THR A 61 1.33 1.57 19.33
N GLY A 62 2.33 0.72 19.56
CA GLY A 62 2.14 -0.66 20.05
C GLY A 62 1.53 -1.60 19.00
N LYS A 63 1.34 -1.13 17.76
CA LYS A 63 0.84 -1.93 16.64
C LYS A 63 1.97 -2.71 15.97
N THR A 64 1.60 -3.73 15.22
CA THR A 64 2.54 -4.52 14.41
C THR A 64 2.24 -4.38 12.93
N MET A 65 3.28 -4.45 12.09
CA MET A 65 3.17 -4.48 10.63
C MET A 65 3.99 -5.64 10.08
N SER A 66 3.34 -6.53 9.35
CA SER A 66 4.05 -7.54 8.58
C SER A 66 4.69 -6.94 7.35
N TYR A 67 5.86 -7.45 6.95
CA TYR A 67 6.55 -6.96 5.76
C TYR A 67 7.42 -8.05 5.14
N ASN A 68 7.71 -7.89 3.87
CA ASN A 68 8.66 -8.70 3.14
C ASN A 68 9.96 -7.93 2.95
N LEU A 69 11.09 -8.59 3.12
CA LEU A 69 12.41 -7.99 2.93
C LEU A 69 13.29 -8.93 2.08
N LEU A 70 13.74 -8.41 0.94
CA LEU A 70 14.83 -9.02 0.18
C LEU A 70 16.14 -8.38 0.62
N VAL A 71 17.12 -9.22 0.90
CA VAL A 71 18.50 -8.82 1.20
C VAL A 71 19.36 -9.26 0.02
N PRO A 72 20.09 -8.36 -0.66
CA PRO A 72 20.97 -8.71 -1.76
C PRO A 72 22.03 -9.74 -1.35
N GLU A 73 22.43 -10.59 -2.28
CA GLU A 73 23.56 -11.49 -2.06
C GLU A 73 24.85 -10.66 -1.87
N GLY A 74 25.66 -11.04 -0.89
CA GLY A 74 26.91 -10.32 -0.57
C GLY A 74 26.69 -8.97 0.11
N ALA A 75 25.48 -8.63 0.51
CA ALA A 75 25.23 -7.47 1.37
C ALA A 75 25.85 -7.72 2.74
N GLU A 76 27.10 -7.30 2.92
CA GLU A 76 27.79 -7.35 4.20
C GLU A 76 27.49 -6.09 5.03
N ALA A 77 27.58 -6.22 6.34
CA ALA A 77 27.42 -5.09 7.25
C ALA A 77 28.43 -3.99 6.92
N GLY A 78 27.94 -2.81 6.58
CA GLY A 78 28.77 -1.64 6.23
C GLY A 78 28.80 -1.28 4.75
N HIS A 79 28.32 -2.11 3.85
CA HIS A 79 28.12 -1.71 2.45
C HIS A 79 26.79 -0.96 2.33
N LYS A 80 26.85 0.29 1.89
CA LYS A 80 25.64 1.09 1.63
C LYS A 80 25.06 0.72 0.27
N LEU A 81 24.05 -0.10 0.25
CA LEU A 81 23.26 -0.41 -0.94
C LEU A 81 21.93 0.39 -0.93
N PRO A 82 21.37 0.67 -2.10
CA PRO A 82 20.03 1.26 -2.20
C PRO A 82 18.98 0.39 -1.52
N LEU A 83 17.90 1.02 -1.04
CA LEU A 83 16.71 0.34 -0.56
C LEU A 83 15.51 0.81 -1.38
N VAL A 84 14.83 -0.12 -2.02
CA VAL A 84 13.57 0.10 -2.73
C VAL A 84 12.44 -0.17 -1.74
N LEU A 85 11.61 0.85 -1.47
CA LEU A 85 10.34 0.68 -0.78
C LEU A 85 9.25 0.51 -1.84
N PHE A 86 8.66 -0.67 -1.92
CA PHE A 86 7.53 -0.96 -2.80
C PHE A 86 6.23 -0.97 -2.00
N MET A 87 5.33 -0.04 -2.28
CA MET A 87 4.00 0.03 -1.70
C MET A 87 3.00 -0.49 -2.73
N ALA A 88 2.35 -1.61 -2.41
CA ALA A 88 1.34 -2.21 -3.27
C ALA A 88 0.03 -1.39 -3.25
N ASP A 89 -0.87 -1.65 -4.20
CA ASP A 89 -2.17 -0.97 -4.25
C ASP A 89 -3.19 -1.56 -3.27
N ALA A 90 -4.34 -0.90 -3.16
CA ALA A 90 -5.41 -1.23 -2.24
C ALA A 90 -5.99 -2.65 -2.43
N SER A 91 -5.76 -3.32 -3.56
CA SER A 91 -6.26 -4.68 -3.79
C SER A 91 -5.57 -5.75 -2.94
N THR A 92 -4.40 -5.42 -2.37
CA THR A 92 -3.59 -6.32 -1.54
C THR A 92 -3.80 -6.13 -0.04
N VAL A 93 -4.66 -5.17 0.34
CA VAL A 93 -4.97 -4.91 1.75
C VAL A 93 -5.57 -6.14 2.41
N GLY A 94 -5.00 -6.55 3.55
CA GLY A 94 -5.44 -7.73 4.28
C GLY A 94 -4.35 -8.33 5.17
N LYS A 95 -4.42 -9.64 5.38
CA LYS A 95 -3.51 -10.37 6.28
C LYS A 95 -2.51 -11.28 5.57
N ASP A 96 -2.65 -11.44 4.26
CA ASP A 96 -1.73 -12.26 3.48
C ASP A 96 -0.46 -11.48 3.15
N VAL A 97 0.62 -11.80 3.86
CA VAL A 97 1.92 -11.11 3.73
C VAL A 97 2.50 -11.24 2.32
N ALA A 98 2.14 -12.29 1.57
CA ALA A 98 2.59 -12.48 0.20
C ALA A 98 1.78 -11.71 -0.84
N ALA A 99 0.57 -11.23 -0.49
CA ALA A 99 -0.31 -10.53 -1.43
C ALA A 99 0.38 -9.35 -2.16
N PRO A 100 1.11 -8.45 -1.49
CA PRO A 100 1.78 -7.33 -2.16
C PRO A 100 2.88 -7.77 -3.13
N LEU A 101 3.48 -8.95 -2.94
CA LEU A 101 4.47 -9.51 -3.86
C LEU A 101 3.80 -10.10 -5.11
N THR A 102 2.61 -10.68 -4.96
CA THR A 102 1.92 -11.39 -6.04
C THR A 102 0.93 -10.53 -6.82
N GLN A 103 0.86 -9.25 -6.51
CA GLN A 103 -0.01 -8.30 -7.21
C GLN A 103 0.35 -8.14 -8.69
N GLY A 104 1.62 -8.22 -9.04
CA GLY A 104 2.13 -8.06 -10.39
C GLY A 104 3.66 -8.09 -10.40
N TYR A 105 4.24 -7.59 -11.48
CA TYR A 105 5.70 -7.56 -11.66
C TYR A 105 6.41 -6.74 -10.57
N GLY A 106 5.94 -5.57 -10.24
CA GLY A 106 6.34 -4.64 -9.17
C GLY A 106 7.58 -5.04 -8.36
N ALA A 107 7.38 -5.44 -7.10
CA ALA A 107 8.48 -5.81 -6.22
C ALA A 107 9.32 -7.01 -6.72
N LEU A 108 8.71 -7.90 -7.52
CA LEU A 108 9.40 -9.10 -8.02
C LEU A 108 10.46 -8.77 -9.07
N GLU A 109 10.26 -7.74 -9.89
CA GLU A 109 11.25 -7.32 -10.89
C GLU A 109 12.55 -6.88 -10.22
N PHE A 110 12.47 -6.09 -9.14
CA PHE A 110 13.65 -5.71 -8.34
C PHE A 110 14.32 -6.90 -7.64
N ALA A 111 13.64 -8.04 -7.50
CA ALA A 111 14.18 -9.24 -6.90
C ALA A 111 14.72 -10.26 -7.91
N SER A 112 14.58 -10.00 -9.22
CA SER A 112 15.09 -10.88 -10.26
C SER A 112 16.61 -11.03 -10.18
N ASP A 113 17.13 -12.21 -10.58
CA ASP A 113 18.57 -12.44 -10.61
C ASP A 113 19.28 -11.44 -11.51
N ARG A 114 18.64 -11.04 -12.62
CA ARG A 114 19.15 -10.04 -13.55
C ARG A 114 19.29 -8.68 -12.87
N ASP A 115 18.22 -8.17 -12.26
CA ASP A 115 18.23 -6.84 -11.67
C ASP A 115 19.16 -6.78 -10.46
N GLN A 116 19.12 -7.78 -9.59
CA GLN A 116 20.00 -7.85 -8.42
C GLN A 116 21.48 -7.94 -8.77
N LYS A 117 21.83 -8.53 -9.92
CA LYS A 117 23.22 -8.58 -10.42
C LYS A 117 23.68 -7.22 -10.93
N GLU A 118 22.82 -6.49 -11.63
CA GLU A 118 23.14 -5.20 -12.26
C GLU A 118 22.97 -4.03 -11.27
N HIS A 119 21.96 -4.12 -10.40
CA HIS A 119 21.52 -3.06 -9.48
C HIS A 119 21.20 -3.64 -8.09
N PRO A 120 22.19 -4.18 -7.36
CA PRO A 120 21.92 -4.78 -6.06
C PRO A 120 21.26 -3.80 -5.10
N ALA A 121 20.08 -4.14 -4.59
CA ALA A 121 19.29 -3.31 -3.70
C ALA A 121 18.50 -4.15 -2.70
N PHE A 122 18.31 -3.63 -1.49
CA PHE A 122 17.29 -4.16 -0.59
C PHE A 122 15.91 -3.84 -1.15
N VAL A 123 14.95 -4.76 -1.00
CA VAL A 123 13.56 -4.50 -1.38
C VAL A 123 12.66 -4.71 -0.18
N LEU A 124 12.02 -3.63 0.27
CA LEU A 124 11.12 -3.60 1.42
C LEU A 124 9.68 -3.47 0.94
N VAL A 125 8.84 -4.42 1.32
CA VAL A 125 7.43 -4.46 0.88
C VAL A 125 6.54 -4.65 2.11
N PRO A 126 5.96 -3.57 2.66
CA PRO A 126 5.03 -3.66 3.78
C PRO A 126 3.70 -4.28 3.36
N GLN A 127 3.04 -4.98 4.28
CA GLN A 127 1.67 -5.45 4.16
C GLN A 127 0.74 -4.54 4.94
N TYR A 128 -0.23 -3.94 4.26
CA TYR A 128 -1.25 -3.09 4.87
C TYR A 128 -2.49 -3.90 5.25
N THR A 129 -3.04 -3.62 6.43
CA THR A 129 -4.29 -4.22 6.91
C THR A 129 -5.49 -3.31 6.66
N GLU A 130 -5.24 -2.03 6.34
CA GLU A 130 -6.23 -1.03 5.95
C GLU A 130 -5.72 -0.17 4.78
N TRP A 131 -6.60 0.59 4.17
CA TRP A 131 -6.21 1.47 3.07
C TRP A 131 -5.28 2.57 3.54
N ALA A 132 -4.20 2.79 2.80
CA ALA A 132 -3.22 3.83 3.08
C ALA A 132 -3.82 5.24 3.04
N VAL A 133 -4.78 5.47 2.14
CA VAL A 133 -5.51 6.74 2.00
C VAL A 133 -7.00 6.46 2.12
N GLN A 134 -7.67 7.18 3.01
CA GLN A 134 -9.11 7.09 3.25
C GLN A 134 -9.91 7.91 2.22
N ASP A 135 -11.23 7.74 2.19
CA ASP A 135 -12.13 8.45 1.26
C ASP A 135 -12.11 9.98 1.43
N ASP A 136 -11.71 10.49 2.60
CA ASP A 136 -11.55 11.92 2.91
C ASP A 136 -10.14 12.45 2.64
N TRP A 137 -9.29 11.66 1.98
CA TRP A 137 -7.89 11.95 1.67
C TRP A 137 -6.96 11.99 2.89
N SER A 138 -7.42 11.63 4.06
CA SER A 138 -6.53 11.42 5.20
C SER A 138 -5.70 10.15 5.00
N THR A 139 -4.51 10.11 5.59
CA THR A 139 -3.66 8.92 5.60
C THR A 139 -3.95 8.06 6.82
N SER A 140 -3.87 6.75 6.66
CA SER A 140 -3.95 5.82 7.78
C SER A 140 -2.68 5.85 8.63
N ASP A 141 -2.78 5.35 9.86
CA ASP A 141 -1.63 5.16 10.75
C ASP A 141 -0.53 4.28 10.12
N GLU A 142 -0.91 3.39 9.19
CA GLU A 142 0.03 2.47 8.54
C GLU A 142 1.02 3.19 7.64
N VAL A 143 0.68 4.34 7.07
CA VAL A 143 1.62 5.18 6.30
C VAL A 143 2.73 5.70 7.22
N GLU A 144 2.37 6.25 8.36
CA GLU A 144 3.33 6.72 9.36
C GLU A 144 4.17 5.55 9.94
N MET A 145 3.53 4.40 10.13
CA MET A 145 4.20 3.18 10.58
C MET A 145 5.20 2.67 9.52
N THR A 146 4.88 2.80 8.23
CA THR A 146 5.80 2.46 7.12
C THR A 146 7.05 3.34 7.14
N ILE A 147 6.93 4.63 7.43
CA ILE A 147 8.10 5.53 7.57
C ILE A 147 8.99 5.05 8.72
N ARG A 148 8.41 4.67 9.86
CA ARG A 148 9.18 4.14 10.99
C ARG A 148 9.78 2.77 10.71
N LEU A 149 9.07 1.89 9.99
CA LEU A 149 9.61 0.62 9.49
C LEU A 149 10.82 0.86 8.57
N LEU A 150 10.71 1.79 7.61
CA LEU A 150 11.82 2.14 6.73
C LEU A 150 13.05 2.58 7.53
N GLN A 151 12.87 3.47 8.50
CA GLN A 151 13.95 3.91 9.40
C GLN A 151 14.54 2.77 10.24
N TYR A 152 13.68 1.83 10.67
CA TYR A 152 14.10 0.66 11.42
C TYR A 152 14.96 -0.28 10.57
N VAL A 153 14.57 -0.54 9.31
CA VAL A 153 15.31 -1.38 8.37
C VAL A 153 16.64 -0.72 8.00
N CYS A 154 16.64 0.56 7.59
CA CYS A 154 17.86 1.30 7.23
C CYS A 154 18.95 1.36 8.31
N LYS A 155 18.62 1.15 9.57
CA LYS A 155 19.59 1.08 10.67
C LYS A 155 20.21 -0.31 10.86
N ARG A 156 19.69 -1.34 10.17
CA ARG A 156 20.04 -2.76 10.37
C ARG A 156 20.66 -3.42 9.14
N VAL A 157 20.52 -2.78 8.01
CA VAL A 157 21.08 -3.21 6.73
C VAL A 157 22.21 -2.34 6.26
#